data_511cec7340baf3a0ee5b83c3b7c7c386
#
_entry.id   511cec7340baf3a0ee5b83c3b7c7c386
#
_cell.length_a   1.000
_cell.length_b   1.000
_cell.length_c   1.000
_cell.angle_alpha   90.00
_cell.angle_beta   90.00
_cell.angle_gamma   90.00
#
_symmetry.space_group_name_H-M   'P 1'
#
loop_
_entity.id
_entity.type
_entity.pdbx_description
1 polymer ?
#
loop_
_entity_poly.entity_id
_entity_poly.type
_entity_poly.pdbx_seq_one_letter_code
_entity_poly.pdbx_strand_id
1 'polypeptide(L)' 'MVARYKMFRGVMRSWESLFEEAAAFASQVGRDRLITISHSEDGKDGVVAVWYWSEHGADPIS' A
#
# COMPACT_ATOMS: atom_id res chain seq x y z
N MET A 1 18.70 0.67 3.24
CA MET A 1 17.24 0.66 3.11
C MET A 1 16.77 -0.49 2.26
N VAL A 2 15.62 -1.02 2.59
CA VAL A 2 15.03 -2.16 1.90
C VAL A 2 13.68 -1.73 1.35
N ALA A 3 13.40 -2.11 0.10
CA ALA A 3 12.10 -1.87 -0.50
C ALA A 3 11.08 -2.85 0.09
N ARG A 4 9.96 -2.33 0.57
CA ARG A 4 8.89 -3.13 1.15
C ARG A 4 7.57 -2.74 0.52
N TYR A 5 6.56 -3.55 0.74
CA TYR A 5 5.24 -3.23 0.24
C TYR A 5 4.16 -3.62 1.25
N LYS A 6 3.03 -2.94 1.14
CA LYS A 6 1.83 -3.26 1.89
C LYS A 6 0.69 -3.39 0.88
N MET A 7 0.00 -4.52 0.93
CA MET A 7 -1.11 -4.79 0.01
C MET A 7 -2.44 -4.56 0.71
N PHE A 8 -3.36 -3.93 0.00
CA PHE A 8 -4.73 -3.75 0.42
C PHE A 8 -5.61 -4.47 -0.57
N ARG A 9 -6.38 -5.44 -0.10
CA ARG A 9 -7.24 -6.25 -0.94
C ARG A 9 -8.66 -6.19 -0.42
N GLY A 10 -9.60 -6.34 -1.32
CA GLY A 10 -10.98 -6.42 -0.91
C GLY A 10 -11.85 -7.05 -1.97
N VAL A 11 -12.66 -8.01 -1.54
CA VAL A 11 -13.74 -8.54 -2.34
C VAL A 11 -14.97 -7.71 -1.99
N MET A 12 -15.68 -7.24 -3.01
CA MET A 12 -16.89 -6.45 -2.80
C MET A 12 -16.66 -5.12 -2.08
N ARG A 13 -15.42 -4.65 -2.07
CA ARG A 13 -15.09 -3.32 -1.56
C ARG A 13 -14.96 -2.37 -2.73
N SER A 14 -15.35 -1.12 -2.51
CA SER A 14 -15.20 -0.12 -3.56
C SER A 14 -13.73 0.25 -3.74
N TRP A 15 -13.37 0.64 -4.95
CA TRP A 15 -12.02 1.16 -5.22
C TRP A 15 -11.70 2.35 -4.35
N GLU A 16 -12.70 3.21 -4.13
CA GLU A 16 -12.54 4.38 -3.28
C GLU A 16 -12.10 3.99 -1.88
N SER A 17 -12.72 2.97 -1.30
CA SER A 17 -12.37 2.50 0.03
C SER A 17 -10.94 1.96 0.08
N LEU A 18 -10.54 1.18 -0.93
CA LEU A 18 -9.19 0.66 -1.01
C LEU A 18 -8.16 1.77 -1.16
N PHE A 19 -8.42 2.74 -2.00
CA PHE A 19 -7.52 3.86 -2.20
C PHE A 19 -7.42 4.74 -0.96
N GLU A 20 -8.50 4.90 -0.21
CA GLU A 20 -8.45 5.65 1.03
C GLU A 20 -7.55 4.98 2.05
N GLU A 21 -7.63 3.66 2.18
CA GLU A 21 -6.75 2.93 3.08
C GLU A 21 -5.29 3.03 2.63
N ALA A 22 -5.06 2.89 1.34
CA ALA A 22 -3.70 3.00 0.79
C ALA A 22 -3.15 4.41 1.00
N ALA A 23 -3.98 5.42 0.79
CA ALA A 23 -3.57 6.81 0.99
C ALA A 23 -3.22 7.09 2.45
N ALA A 24 -4.01 6.55 3.38
CA ALA A 24 -3.73 6.71 4.79
C ALA A 24 -2.39 6.07 5.16
N PHE A 25 -2.13 4.87 4.65
CA PHE A 25 -0.86 4.21 4.89
C PHE A 25 0.30 4.99 4.27
N ALA A 26 0.13 5.45 3.04
CA ALA A 26 1.17 6.23 2.36
C ALA A 26 1.49 7.52 3.11
N SER A 27 0.48 8.13 3.72
CA SER A 27 0.68 9.34 4.53
C SER A 27 1.50 9.04 5.79
N GLN A 28 1.32 7.85 6.37
CA GLN A 28 2.12 7.45 7.52
C GLN A 28 3.57 7.17 7.12
N VAL A 29 3.77 6.59 5.95
CA VAL A 29 5.11 6.32 5.42
C VAL A 29 5.87 7.62 5.17
N GLY A 30 5.19 8.62 4.64
CA GLY A 30 5.79 9.89 4.29
C GLY A 30 6.42 9.86 2.89
N ARG A 31 6.38 11.00 2.22
CA ARG A 31 6.79 11.07 0.82
C ARG A 31 8.26 10.74 0.60
N ASP A 32 9.11 10.97 1.60
CA ASP A 32 10.53 10.70 1.46
C ASP A 32 10.83 9.21 1.37
N ARG A 33 9.92 8.39 1.87
CA ARG A 33 10.09 6.94 1.89
C ARG A 33 9.15 6.22 0.93
N LEU A 34 8.20 6.93 0.36
CA LEU A 34 7.24 6.34 -0.57
C LEU A 34 7.88 6.15 -1.93
N ILE A 35 7.78 4.94 -2.47
CA ILE A 35 8.28 4.64 -3.80
C ILE A 35 7.18 4.81 -4.82
N THR A 36 6.10 4.08 -4.68
CA THR A 36 5.00 4.13 -5.64
C THR A 36 3.77 3.43 -5.06
N ILE A 37 2.65 3.69 -5.68
CA ILE A 37 1.40 3.00 -5.39
C ILE A 37 0.92 2.39 -6.70
N SER A 38 0.62 1.10 -6.69
CA SER A 38 0.13 0.41 -7.87
C SER A 38 -1.21 -0.25 -7.55
N HIS A 39 -1.95 -0.56 -8.59
CA HIS A 39 -3.22 -1.24 -8.42
C HIS A 39 -3.42 -2.26 -9.54
N SER A 40 -4.21 -3.27 -9.24
CA SER A 40 -4.54 -4.29 -10.22
C SER A 40 -5.88 -4.93 -9.86
N GLU A 41 -6.43 -5.65 -10.82
CA GLU A 41 -7.63 -6.45 -10.61
C GLU A 41 -7.28 -7.90 -10.81
N ASP A 42 -7.85 -8.75 -9.96
CA ASP A 42 -7.72 -10.20 -10.09
C ASP A 42 -9.12 -10.78 -9.91
N GLY A 43 -9.81 -10.97 -11.03
CA GLY A 43 -11.20 -11.41 -10.99
C GLY A 43 -12.09 -10.37 -10.34
N LYS A 44 -12.62 -10.70 -9.17
CA LYS A 44 -13.50 -9.80 -8.41
C LYS A 44 -12.77 -8.98 -7.37
N ASP A 45 -11.49 -9.25 -7.18
CA ASP A 45 -10.70 -8.59 -6.14
C ASP A 45 -9.99 -7.37 -6.70
N GLY A 46 -10.09 -6.26 -5.96
CA GLY A 46 -9.22 -5.13 -6.21
C GLY A 46 -7.99 -5.25 -5.32
N VAL A 47 -6.84 -4.94 -5.85
CA VAL A 47 -5.59 -4.99 -5.12
C VAL A 47 -4.86 -3.66 -5.30
N VAL A 48 -4.50 -3.03 -4.18
CA VAL A 48 -3.68 -1.82 -4.19
C VAL A 48 -2.44 -2.11 -3.37
N ALA A 49 -1.29 -1.86 -3.95
CA ALA A 49 -0.02 -2.09 -3.27
C ALA A 49 0.71 -0.76 -3.09
N VAL A 50 1.17 -0.50 -1.88
CA VAL A 50 1.97 0.67 -1.56
C VAL A 50 3.40 0.21 -1.34
N TRP A 51 4.32 0.70 -2.17
CA TRP A 51 5.74 0.36 -2.08
C TRP A 51 6.49 1.51 -1.40
N TYR A 52 7.37 1.15 -0.49
CA TYR A 52 8.07 2.17 0.30
C TYR A 52 9.44 1.65 0.75
N TRP A 53 10.28 2.57 1.18
CA TRP A 53 11.59 2.25 1.72
C TRP A 53 11.48 2.07 3.24
N SER A 54 12.14 1.04 3.75
CA SER A 54 12.24 0.77 5.18
C SER A 54 13.71 0.73 5.57
N GLU A 55 14.04 1.33 6.69
CA GLU A 55 15.41 1.33 7.19
C GLU A 55 15.83 -0.04 7.72
N HIS A 56 14.87 -0.79 8.22
CA HIS A 56 15.11 -2.09 8.82
C HIS A 56 14.29 -3.14 8.10
N GLY A 57 14.69 -4.38 8.24
CA GLY A 57 13.93 -5.48 7.67
C GLY A 57 12.53 -5.59 8.25
N ALA A 58 12.32 -5.12 9.47
CA ALA A 58 11.01 -5.06 10.09
C ALA A 58 10.45 -3.66 9.93
N ASP A 59 9.19 -3.58 9.50
CA ASP A 59 8.53 -2.30 9.28
C ASP A 59 7.73 -1.93 10.52
N PRO A 60 8.03 -0.78 11.15
CA PRO A 60 7.30 -0.36 12.34
C PRO A 60 5.85 0.05 12.07
N ILE A 61 5.49 0.29 10.82
CA ILE A 61 4.15 0.74 10.45
C ILE A 61 3.24 -0.44 10.14
N SER A 62 3.80 -1.54 9.66
CA SER A 62 3.02 -2.69 9.23
C SER A 62 2.51 -3.54 10.38
#